data_44f46f7fa33691de8f22384546245dcf
#
_entry.id   44f46f7fa33691de8f22384546245dcf
#
_cell.length_a   1.000
_cell.length_b   1.000
_cell.length_c   1.000
_cell.angle_alpha   90.00
_cell.angle_beta   90.00
_cell.angle_gamma   90.00
#
_symmetry.space_group_name_H-M   'P 1'
#
loop_
_entity.id
_entity.type
_entity.pdbx_description
1 polymer ?
#
loop_
_entity_poly.entity_id
_entity_poly.type
_entity_poly.pdbx_seq_one_letter_code
_entity_poly.pdbx_strand_id
1 'polypeptide(L)'
;MPAKPSGQIKTSTVKKLQKNGDIYILERRTIYDPEKKYNKVLSTKLISKIPKGSEIPVPTRPKKTKCRDSEPKTGIMSAKRTHVGMMDIINHIGSVSGIDDAIYAATDTGTAQKIISLARYLLATNGQSLPGIQTWQYNHQLPYEDGITEDIYHNLFARIGNDESLQQSFFKSRCSLLKAGDALAYDSSTISTYSENQNEARYGFNKAHDGLKTIKLLTLYSIESRQPVAFTKQPGNLPDVTSVTNAIKQLTALGVNTTEVITDNGYYSEENFSELLLAGFDFITLAKTSIRWIKPEIDKQREALDGFSSVCPFDQTIHGVSVRVMHDFEKTRKYASHKSGAAAGTVETFSRRIYLNIYFSLARQNADKAALETDLFELKTLIEQGTPVDELSPSAQEKCKKYFTIKKWGNKVTAVANNKAIQDANKYHGYFVLVSNKEKDPFECLRKYRKRETIESFFEAGKQHADGTRPRVWDTDTLRGRMFVQFVSLCYYEYLGEEIRKLKATLGNKTGDAAHDTKETLEAELKLKSWISNTPLYLQLQWFDTIESVNVSVKLKNHRWTTEMTSRDALYLEKLGVVLS
;
A
#
# COMPACT_ATOMS: atom_id res chain seq x y z
N MET A 1 -52.98 5.11 38.52
CA MET A 1 -51.54 4.70 38.60
C MET A 1 -50.75 5.70 37.79
N PRO A 2 -49.67 6.31 38.29
CA PRO A 2 -48.91 7.27 37.51
C PRO A 2 -48.27 6.53 36.30
N ALA A 3 -48.30 7.19 35.15
CA ALA A 3 -47.71 6.69 33.92
C ALA A 3 -46.21 6.48 34.10
N LYS A 4 -45.70 5.28 33.76
CA LYS A 4 -44.26 4.99 33.79
C LYS A 4 -43.56 5.89 32.77
N PRO A 5 -42.46 6.58 33.12
CA PRO A 5 -41.78 7.46 32.18
C PRO A 5 -41.24 6.66 31.00
N SER A 6 -41.58 7.07 29.80
CA SER A 6 -41.07 6.52 28.55
C SER A 6 -39.58 6.89 28.37
N GLY A 7 -38.76 5.94 27.98
CA GLY A 7 -37.34 6.18 27.64
C GLY A 7 -36.31 5.90 28.74
N GLN A 8 -36.71 5.55 29.95
CA GLN A 8 -35.77 5.20 31.03
C GLN A 8 -35.37 3.73 30.95
N ILE A 9 -34.06 3.48 30.79
CA ILE A 9 -33.51 2.11 30.82
C ILE A 9 -33.48 1.60 32.25
N LYS A 10 -34.17 0.51 32.53
CA LYS A 10 -34.18 -0.17 33.83
C LYS A 10 -33.26 -1.38 33.78
N THR A 11 -32.29 -1.45 34.70
CA THR A 11 -31.42 -2.61 34.90
C THR A 11 -31.97 -3.47 36.04
N SER A 12 -32.10 -4.77 35.80
CA SER A 12 -32.57 -5.74 36.82
C SER A 12 -31.76 -7.04 36.75
N THR A 13 -31.59 -7.67 37.90
CA THR A 13 -30.92 -8.99 37.99
C THR A 13 -31.96 -10.09 37.93
N VAL A 14 -31.76 -11.09 37.08
CA VAL A 14 -32.67 -12.22 36.88
C VAL A 14 -31.89 -13.53 37.12
N LYS A 15 -32.43 -14.41 37.94
CA LYS A 15 -31.90 -15.77 38.13
C LYS A 15 -32.62 -16.72 37.19
N LYS A 16 -31.88 -17.52 36.43
CA LYS A 16 -32.43 -18.53 35.50
C LYS A 16 -31.83 -19.89 35.76
N LEU A 17 -32.65 -20.84 36.13
CA LEU A 17 -32.24 -22.26 36.29
C LEU A 17 -31.99 -22.86 34.88
N GLN A 18 -30.87 -23.55 34.75
CA GLN A 18 -30.46 -24.24 33.52
C GLN A 18 -30.78 -25.73 33.62
N LYS A 19 -30.85 -26.42 32.47
CA LYS A 19 -31.15 -27.88 32.41
C LYS A 19 -30.14 -28.77 33.17
N ASN A 20 -28.89 -28.29 33.31
CA ASN A 20 -27.84 -28.98 34.07
C ASN A 20 -27.90 -28.73 35.58
N GLY A 21 -28.87 -27.96 36.06
CA GLY A 21 -29.06 -27.64 37.47
C GLY A 21 -28.28 -26.41 37.96
N ASP A 22 -27.50 -25.73 37.14
CA ASP A 22 -26.84 -24.46 37.48
C ASP A 22 -27.84 -23.30 37.44
N ILE A 23 -27.67 -22.31 38.31
CA ILE A 23 -28.47 -21.09 38.29
C ILE A 23 -27.62 -19.96 37.70
N TYR A 24 -28.05 -19.43 36.56
CA TYR A 24 -27.40 -18.27 35.93
C TYR A 24 -27.96 -16.98 36.49
N ILE A 25 -27.08 -16.05 36.88
CA ILE A 25 -27.41 -14.70 37.32
C ILE A 25 -27.13 -13.77 36.16
N LEU A 26 -28.21 -13.18 35.63
CA LEU A 26 -28.23 -12.38 34.39
C LEU A 26 -28.58 -10.93 34.74
N GLU A 27 -27.80 -9.98 34.28
CA GLU A 27 -28.18 -8.55 34.21
C GLU A 27 -29.03 -8.33 32.95
N ARG A 28 -30.24 -7.83 33.14
CA ARG A 28 -31.15 -7.54 32.04
C ARG A 28 -31.44 -6.05 31.99
N ARG A 29 -31.21 -5.43 30.86
CA ARG A 29 -31.59 -4.05 30.60
C ARG A 29 -32.89 -4.04 29.79
N THR A 30 -33.87 -3.30 30.29
CA THR A 30 -35.19 -3.19 29.67
C THR A 30 -35.57 -1.74 29.51
N ILE A 31 -36.34 -1.44 28.46
CA ILE A 31 -36.98 -0.16 28.25
C ILE A 31 -38.48 -0.39 28.13
N TYR A 32 -39.29 0.47 28.71
CA TYR A 32 -40.74 0.36 28.57
C TYR A 32 -41.18 0.88 27.21
N ASP A 33 -41.88 0.04 26.45
CA ASP A 33 -42.52 0.38 25.18
C ASP A 33 -43.96 0.80 25.45
N PRO A 34 -44.30 2.09 25.31
CA PRO A 34 -45.64 2.60 25.63
C PRO A 34 -46.71 2.14 24.61
N GLU A 35 -46.33 1.87 23.36
CA GLU A 35 -47.27 1.45 22.32
C GLU A 35 -47.72 0.00 22.53
N LYS A 36 -46.78 -0.86 22.90
CA LYS A 36 -47.04 -2.29 23.12
C LYS A 36 -47.29 -2.64 24.59
N LYS A 37 -47.25 -1.66 25.49
CA LYS A 37 -47.50 -1.78 26.95
C LYS A 37 -46.69 -2.88 27.64
N TYR A 38 -45.44 -3.15 27.20
CA TYR A 38 -44.55 -4.12 27.82
C TYR A 38 -43.10 -3.60 27.92
N ASN A 39 -42.28 -4.29 28.74
CA ASN A 39 -40.86 -3.98 28.86
C ASN A 39 -40.07 -4.74 27.78
N LYS A 40 -39.58 -4.03 26.76
CA LYS A 40 -38.70 -4.58 25.73
C LYS A 40 -37.32 -4.83 26.32
N VAL A 41 -36.78 -6.04 26.13
CA VAL A 41 -35.43 -6.39 26.58
C VAL A 41 -34.42 -5.83 25.57
N LEU A 42 -33.54 -4.93 25.99
CA LEU A 42 -32.47 -4.36 25.18
C LEU A 42 -31.23 -5.24 25.15
N SER A 43 -30.84 -5.76 26.33
CA SER A 43 -29.71 -6.66 26.46
C SER A 43 -29.86 -7.57 27.69
N THR A 44 -29.22 -8.73 27.60
CA THR A 44 -29.08 -9.66 28.74
C THR A 44 -27.63 -10.12 28.81
N LYS A 45 -26.97 -9.82 29.92
CA LYS A 45 -25.56 -10.18 30.15
C LYS A 45 -25.45 -11.16 31.31
N LEU A 46 -24.72 -12.23 31.13
CA LEU A 46 -24.44 -13.19 32.20
C LEU A 46 -23.36 -12.61 33.13
N ILE A 47 -23.67 -12.48 34.42
CA ILE A 47 -22.76 -11.93 35.44
C ILE A 47 -22.02 -13.05 36.15
N SER A 48 -22.78 -14.04 36.63
CA SER A 48 -22.24 -15.15 37.41
C SER A 48 -23.14 -16.39 37.29
N LYS A 49 -22.63 -17.52 37.71
CA LYS A 49 -23.41 -18.76 37.84
C LYS A 49 -23.28 -19.36 39.26
N ILE A 50 -24.31 -19.97 39.74
CA ILE A 50 -24.30 -20.78 40.94
C ILE A 50 -24.30 -22.24 40.48
N PRO A 51 -23.21 -23.01 40.67
CA PRO A 51 -23.16 -24.41 40.28
C PRO A 51 -24.18 -25.23 41.10
N LYS A 52 -24.68 -26.31 40.52
CA LYS A 52 -25.59 -27.25 41.21
C LYS A 52 -24.94 -27.73 42.52
N GLY A 53 -25.66 -27.57 43.62
CA GLY A 53 -25.17 -27.98 44.97
C GLY A 53 -24.28 -26.96 45.68
N SER A 54 -24.11 -25.76 45.14
CA SER A 54 -23.41 -24.62 45.75
C SER A 54 -24.38 -23.48 46.00
N GLU A 55 -24.14 -22.70 47.05
CA GLU A 55 -24.88 -21.45 47.29
C GLU A 55 -24.08 -20.20 46.88
N ILE A 56 -22.82 -20.37 46.53
CA ILE A 56 -21.89 -19.26 46.24
C ILE A 56 -21.85 -18.97 44.74
N PRO A 57 -22.12 -17.70 44.29
CA PRO A 57 -22.00 -17.34 42.89
C PRO A 57 -20.54 -17.36 42.44
N VAL A 58 -20.27 -18.05 41.35
CA VAL A 58 -18.94 -18.07 40.69
C VAL A 58 -19.01 -17.21 39.46
N PRO A 59 -18.06 -16.29 39.23
CA PRO A 59 -17.98 -15.49 37.98
C PRO A 59 -17.86 -16.43 36.78
N THR A 60 -18.65 -16.21 35.73
CA THR A 60 -18.68 -17.07 34.54
C THR A 60 -17.51 -16.86 33.59
N ARG A 61 -16.84 -15.73 33.68
CA ARG A 61 -15.49 -15.53 33.15
C ARG A 61 -14.62 -15.19 34.35
N PRO A 62 -13.54 -15.94 34.64
CA PRO A 62 -12.53 -15.40 35.50
C PRO A 62 -12.20 -14.02 34.93
N LYS A 63 -12.28 -12.97 35.75
CA LYS A 63 -11.62 -11.70 35.39
C LYS A 63 -10.24 -12.14 34.93
N LYS A 64 -9.84 -11.83 33.68
CA LYS A 64 -8.43 -11.92 33.31
C LYS A 64 -7.75 -11.18 34.45
N THR A 65 -7.14 -11.89 35.35
CA THR A 65 -6.23 -11.28 36.29
C THR A 65 -5.23 -10.61 35.37
N LYS A 66 -5.23 -9.27 35.31
CA LYS A 66 -3.99 -8.60 34.96
C LYS A 66 -2.97 -9.40 35.68
N CYS A 67 -1.95 -9.94 35.03
CA CYS A 67 -0.77 -10.38 35.75
C CYS A 67 -0.35 -9.16 36.55
N ARG A 68 -0.96 -8.96 37.71
CA ARG A 68 -0.35 -8.17 38.75
C ARG A 68 0.93 -8.90 38.99
N ASP A 69 2.04 -8.22 38.79
CA ASP A 69 3.31 -8.65 39.28
C ASP A 69 3.02 -9.27 40.61
N SER A 70 3.07 -10.62 40.67
CA SER A 70 2.88 -11.34 41.92
C SER A 70 3.98 -10.78 42.80
N GLU A 71 3.61 -10.10 43.90
CA GLU A 71 4.60 -9.60 44.84
C GLU A 71 5.58 -10.76 45.09
N PRO A 72 6.88 -10.56 44.86
CA PRO A 72 7.84 -11.63 44.97
C PRO A 72 7.77 -12.12 46.40
N LYS A 73 7.29 -13.35 46.61
CA LYS A 73 7.38 -14.03 47.92
C LYS A 73 8.84 -13.94 48.32
N THR A 74 9.12 -13.34 49.47
CA THR A 74 10.44 -13.12 50.04
C THR A 74 11.33 -14.36 49.83
N GLY A 75 12.32 -14.24 48.92
CA GLY A 75 13.24 -15.32 48.59
C GLY A 75 13.15 -15.91 47.19
N ILE A 76 12.14 -15.56 46.38
CA ILE A 76 12.02 -16.03 44.99
C ILE A 76 12.67 -15.03 44.05
N MET A 77 13.58 -15.51 43.22
CA MET A 77 14.18 -14.76 42.12
C MET A 77 13.16 -14.74 40.99
N SER A 78 12.74 -13.55 40.53
CA SER A 78 11.95 -13.39 39.32
C SER A 78 12.84 -12.80 38.24
N ALA A 79 12.73 -13.36 37.04
CA ALA A 79 13.43 -12.82 35.85
C ALA A 79 12.37 -12.50 34.78
N LYS A 80 12.38 -11.28 34.29
CA LYS A 80 11.59 -10.86 33.12
C LYS A 80 12.54 -10.60 31.98
N ARG A 81 12.29 -11.20 30.82
CA ARG A 81 13.00 -10.95 29.57
C ARG A 81 12.10 -10.19 28.62
N THR A 82 12.66 -9.22 27.94
CA THR A 82 11.96 -8.43 26.93
C THR A 82 12.89 -8.24 25.74
N HIS A 83 12.40 -8.52 24.54
CA HIS A 83 13.13 -8.23 23.30
C HIS A 83 13.15 -6.70 23.09
N VAL A 84 14.34 -6.12 23.08
CA VAL A 84 14.51 -4.66 23.02
C VAL A 84 15.15 -4.19 21.73
N GLY A 85 16.15 -4.89 21.20
CA GLY A 85 16.93 -4.38 20.09
C GLY A 85 16.12 -4.02 18.86
N MET A 86 15.29 -4.93 18.36
CA MET A 86 14.38 -4.66 17.26
C MET A 86 13.34 -3.60 17.63
N MET A 87 12.76 -3.69 18.83
CA MET A 87 11.72 -2.75 19.25
C MET A 87 12.24 -1.33 19.41
N ASP A 88 13.46 -1.15 19.88
CA ASP A 88 14.08 0.18 20.01
C ASP A 88 14.38 0.80 18.64
N ILE A 89 14.79 0.00 17.63
CA ILE A 89 14.88 0.48 16.25
C ILE A 89 13.51 0.97 15.77
N ILE A 90 12.46 0.16 15.93
CA ILE A 90 11.11 0.50 15.47
C ILE A 90 10.55 1.71 16.24
N ASN A 91 10.79 1.81 17.54
CA ASN A 91 10.39 2.95 18.36
C ASN A 91 11.08 4.24 17.92
N HIS A 92 12.40 4.16 17.68
CA HIS A 92 13.17 5.30 17.15
C HIS A 92 12.62 5.77 15.83
N ILE A 93 12.40 4.86 14.87
CA ILE A 93 11.82 5.19 13.57
C ILE A 93 10.42 5.82 13.72
N GLY A 94 9.58 5.31 14.62
CA GLY A 94 8.26 5.87 14.90
C GLY A 94 8.35 7.34 15.32
N SER A 95 9.29 7.67 16.20
CA SER A 95 9.46 9.03 16.71
C SER A 95 10.08 10.01 15.69
N VAL A 96 11.13 9.59 14.95
CA VAL A 96 11.85 10.50 14.04
C VAL A 96 11.15 10.68 12.70
N SER A 97 10.31 9.73 12.28
CA SER A 97 9.58 9.79 11.01
C SER A 97 8.34 10.68 11.02
N GLY A 98 7.87 11.08 12.22
CA GLY A 98 6.59 11.76 12.41
C GLY A 98 5.36 10.87 12.14
N ILE A 99 5.52 9.55 11.95
CA ILE A 99 4.40 8.63 11.71
C ILE A 99 3.55 8.49 12.96
N ASP A 100 4.18 8.30 14.13
CA ASP A 100 3.47 8.19 15.41
C ASP A 100 2.70 9.49 15.71
N ASP A 101 3.34 10.64 15.56
CA ASP A 101 2.72 11.94 15.78
C ASP A 101 1.52 12.17 14.87
N ALA A 102 1.61 11.77 13.60
CA ALA A 102 0.51 11.85 12.66
C ALA A 102 -0.70 10.99 13.08
N ILE A 103 -0.46 9.83 13.68
CA ILE A 103 -1.53 8.95 14.18
C ILE A 103 -2.12 9.50 15.47
N TYR A 104 -1.29 9.96 16.40
CA TYR A 104 -1.76 10.60 17.64
C TYR A 104 -2.56 11.88 17.38
N ALA A 105 -2.20 12.64 16.36
CA ALA A 105 -2.95 13.83 15.94
C ALA A 105 -4.29 13.48 15.26
N ALA A 106 -4.42 12.29 14.68
CA ALA A 106 -5.60 11.88 13.91
C ALA A 106 -6.70 11.25 14.77
N THR A 107 -6.40 10.77 16.00
CA THR A 107 -7.38 10.07 16.83
C THR A 107 -7.01 10.11 18.31
N ASP A 108 -7.88 9.56 19.18
CA ASP A 108 -7.60 9.44 20.61
C ASP A 108 -6.42 8.52 20.90
N THR A 109 -5.74 8.76 22.04
CA THR A 109 -4.53 8.06 22.46
C THR A 109 -4.69 6.54 22.47
N GLY A 110 -5.80 6.00 22.96
CA GLY A 110 -6.00 4.55 23.06
C GLY A 110 -6.19 3.90 21.69
N THR A 111 -6.82 4.60 20.74
CA THR A 111 -6.95 4.14 19.35
C THR A 111 -5.60 4.27 18.63
N ALA A 112 -4.88 5.36 18.81
CA ALA A 112 -3.55 5.57 18.26
C ALA A 112 -2.59 4.46 18.69
N GLN A 113 -2.50 4.17 19.98
CA GLN A 113 -1.66 3.10 20.54
C GLN A 113 -1.96 1.73 19.92
N LYS A 114 -3.23 1.41 19.68
CA LYS A 114 -3.62 0.13 19.04
C LYS A 114 -3.20 0.08 17.57
N ILE A 115 -3.40 1.18 16.82
CA ILE A 115 -2.98 1.28 15.41
C ILE A 115 -1.45 1.09 15.32
N ILE A 116 -0.70 1.85 16.10
CA ILE A 116 0.77 1.81 16.13
C ILE A 116 1.25 0.40 16.52
N SER A 117 0.65 -0.21 17.53
CA SER A 117 1.02 -1.55 17.99
C SER A 117 0.81 -2.62 16.92
N LEU A 118 -0.31 -2.60 16.21
CA LEU A 118 -0.58 -3.54 15.11
C LEU A 118 0.35 -3.32 13.92
N ALA A 119 0.59 -2.05 13.55
CA ALA A 119 1.48 -1.72 12.45
C ALA A 119 2.92 -2.14 12.74
N ARG A 120 3.40 -1.93 13.98
CA ARG A 120 4.72 -2.36 14.42
C ARG A 120 4.85 -3.88 14.52
N TYR A 121 3.80 -4.58 14.93
CA TYR A 121 3.76 -6.04 14.90
C TYR A 121 3.92 -6.58 13.47
N LEU A 122 3.19 -6.04 12.50
CA LEU A 122 3.32 -6.43 11.10
C LEU A 122 4.73 -6.20 10.57
N LEU A 123 5.33 -5.04 10.87
CA LEU A 123 6.72 -4.73 10.50
C LEU A 123 7.71 -5.71 11.13
N ALA A 124 7.63 -5.87 12.45
CA ALA A 124 8.57 -6.68 13.23
C ALA A 124 8.54 -8.17 12.85
N THR A 125 7.37 -8.68 12.53
CA THR A 125 7.15 -10.10 12.21
C THR A 125 7.18 -10.41 10.72
N ASN A 126 7.50 -9.43 9.87
CA ASN A 126 7.48 -9.59 8.43
C ASN A 126 6.11 -10.04 7.90
N GLY A 127 5.04 -9.39 8.37
CA GLY A 127 3.68 -9.65 7.93
C GLY A 127 3.07 -10.95 8.43
N GLN A 128 3.46 -11.45 9.59
CA GLN A 128 2.77 -12.57 10.19
C GLN A 128 1.30 -12.27 10.47
N SER A 129 0.48 -13.31 10.46
CA SER A 129 -0.96 -13.18 10.70
C SER A 129 -1.27 -12.59 12.08
N LEU A 130 -2.27 -11.70 12.14
CA LEU A 130 -2.61 -10.93 13.34
C LEU A 130 -2.95 -11.75 14.60
N PRO A 131 -3.55 -12.95 14.52
CA PRO A 131 -3.76 -13.78 15.72
C PRO A 131 -2.47 -14.07 16.51
N GLY A 132 -1.32 -14.07 15.85
CA GLY A 132 0.00 -14.25 16.48
C GLY A 132 0.40 -13.14 17.45
N ILE A 133 -0.18 -11.93 17.33
CA ILE A 133 0.18 -10.79 18.18
C ILE A 133 -0.05 -11.07 19.66
N GLN A 134 -1.07 -11.87 20.00
CA GLN A 134 -1.40 -12.17 21.38
C GLN A 134 -0.27 -12.90 22.11
N THR A 135 0.45 -13.78 21.42
CA THR A 135 1.60 -14.49 21.96
C THR A 135 2.86 -13.62 21.88
N TRP A 136 3.07 -12.96 20.75
CA TRP A 136 4.25 -12.17 20.46
C TRP A 136 4.43 -10.99 21.43
N GLN A 137 3.37 -10.25 21.74
CA GLN A 137 3.38 -9.10 22.66
C GLN A 137 3.75 -9.48 24.12
N TYR A 138 3.83 -10.76 24.44
CA TYR A 138 4.22 -11.20 25.78
C TYR A 138 5.67 -10.81 26.12
N ASN A 139 6.55 -10.91 25.13
CA ASN A 139 7.97 -10.58 25.27
C ASN A 139 8.37 -9.27 24.57
N HIS A 140 7.47 -8.64 23.81
CA HIS A 140 7.73 -7.41 23.08
C HIS A 140 6.85 -6.28 23.62
N GLN A 141 7.48 -5.19 24.00
CA GLN A 141 6.73 -4.03 24.51
C GLN A 141 6.12 -3.24 23.37
N LEU A 142 4.81 -3.13 23.37
CA LEU A 142 4.03 -2.35 22.41
C LEU A 142 3.42 -1.11 23.08
N PRO A 143 3.13 -0.03 22.34
CA PRO A 143 2.47 1.17 22.88
C PRO A 143 1.14 0.89 23.57
N TYR A 144 0.38 -0.10 23.13
CA TYR A 144 -0.84 -0.56 23.79
C TYR A 144 -0.51 -1.73 24.73
N GLU A 145 -0.38 -1.44 26.02
CA GLU A 145 0.12 -2.39 27.04
C GLU A 145 -0.90 -3.44 27.51
N ASP A 146 -2.21 -3.16 27.39
CA ASP A 146 -3.27 -4.05 27.91
C ASP A 146 -3.44 -5.36 27.12
N GLY A 147 -2.65 -5.54 26.06
CA GLY A 147 -2.66 -6.71 25.19
C GLY A 147 -3.76 -6.64 24.12
N ILE A 148 -3.41 -7.00 22.90
CA ILE A 148 -4.30 -6.99 21.75
C ILE A 148 -4.85 -8.38 21.51
N THR A 149 -6.18 -8.52 21.59
CA THR A 149 -6.92 -9.74 21.26
C THR A 149 -7.61 -9.61 19.92
N GLU A 150 -8.11 -10.72 19.39
CA GLU A 150 -8.85 -10.74 18.12
C GLU A 150 -10.05 -9.78 18.12
N ASP A 151 -10.85 -9.78 19.19
CA ASP A 151 -11.98 -8.86 19.35
C ASP A 151 -11.53 -7.38 19.30
N ILE A 152 -10.34 -7.07 19.85
CA ILE A 152 -9.82 -5.70 19.89
C ILE A 152 -9.44 -5.22 18.51
N TYR A 153 -8.70 -6.00 17.72
CA TYR A 153 -8.29 -5.54 16.40
C TYR A 153 -9.42 -5.56 15.39
N HIS A 154 -10.38 -6.48 15.46
CA HIS A 154 -11.57 -6.47 14.61
C HIS A 154 -12.45 -5.24 14.87
N ASN A 155 -12.71 -4.92 16.14
CA ASN A 155 -13.45 -3.71 16.51
C ASN A 155 -12.70 -2.43 16.11
N LEU A 156 -11.36 -2.43 16.20
CA LEU A 156 -10.52 -1.33 15.75
C LEU A 156 -10.64 -1.13 14.24
N PHE A 157 -10.57 -2.21 13.45
CA PHE A 157 -10.69 -2.11 11.99
C PHE A 157 -12.05 -1.56 11.57
N ALA A 158 -13.14 -2.05 12.16
CA ALA A 158 -14.48 -1.52 11.88
C ALA A 158 -14.57 -0.03 12.24
N ARG A 159 -14.00 0.38 13.37
CA ARG A 159 -13.95 1.79 13.78
C ARG A 159 -13.17 2.65 12.79
N ILE A 160 -11.95 2.26 12.42
CA ILE A 160 -11.11 2.99 11.46
C ILE A 160 -11.79 3.06 10.10
N GLY A 161 -12.42 1.96 9.66
CA GLY A 161 -13.09 1.88 8.38
C GLY A 161 -14.29 2.82 8.24
N ASN A 162 -14.97 3.07 9.36
CA ASN A 162 -16.10 4.01 9.45
C ASN A 162 -15.69 5.46 9.75
N ASP A 163 -14.41 5.70 10.06
CA ASP A 163 -13.89 7.03 10.38
C ASP A 163 -12.99 7.55 9.25
N GLU A 164 -13.60 8.15 8.23
CA GLU A 164 -12.86 8.77 7.13
C GLU A 164 -12.00 9.95 7.58
N SER A 165 -12.40 10.65 8.64
CA SER A 165 -11.70 11.83 9.14
C SER A 165 -10.33 11.46 9.73
N LEU A 166 -10.25 10.33 10.42
CA LEU A 166 -9.00 9.75 10.93
C LEU A 166 -8.00 9.51 9.79
N GLN A 167 -8.43 8.80 8.75
CA GLN A 167 -7.57 8.47 7.61
C GLN A 167 -7.13 9.73 6.86
N GLN A 168 -8.06 10.66 6.61
CA GLN A 168 -7.74 11.92 5.93
C GLN A 168 -6.78 12.79 6.74
N SER A 169 -6.94 12.88 8.08
CA SER A 169 -6.02 13.59 8.95
C SER A 169 -4.61 13.02 8.88
N PHE A 170 -4.48 11.70 8.93
CA PHE A 170 -3.19 11.02 8.76
C PHE A 170 -2.57 11.32 7.39
N PHE A 171 -3.32 11.14 6.29
CA PHE A 171 -2.81 11.41 4.94
C PHE A 171 -2.42 12.88 4.76
N LYS A 172 -3.17 13.81 5.33
CA LYS A 172 -2.83 15.23 5.32
C LYS A 172 -1.50 15.50 6.01
N SER A 173 -1.26 14.89 7.16
CA SER A 173 0.03 14.96 7.86
C SER A 173 1.17 14.37 7.00
N ARG A 174 0.92 13.27 6.27
CA ARG A 174 1.91 12.72 5.33
C ARG A 174 2.18 13.68 4.16
N CYS A 175 1.15 14.30 3.60
CA CYS A 175 1.30 15.29 2.53
C CYS A 175 2.09 16.52 2.96
N SER A 176 2.00 16.95 4.22
CA SER A 176 2.76 18.12 4.72
C SER A 176 4.28 17.89 4.77
N LEU A 177 4.72 16.64 4.70
CA LEU A 177 6.14 16.28 4.62
C LEU A 177 6.71 16.30 3.19
N LEU A 178 5.85 16.49 2.17
CA LEU A 178 6.29 16.60 0.77
C LEU A 178 7.13 17.86 0.58
N LYS A 179 8.25 17.71 -0.07
CA LYS A 179 9.13 18.83 -0.42
C LYS A 179 8.61 19.55 -1.66
N ALA A 180 8.89 20.84 -1.75
CA ALA A 180 8.58 21.58 -2.97
C ALA A 180 9.25 20.94 -4.19
N GLY A 181 8.47 20.64 -5.22
CA GLY A 181 8.97 19.96 -6.44
C GLY A 181 9.04 18.44 -6.36
N ASP A 182 8.60 17.83 -5.25
CA ASP A 182 8.48 16.37 -5.15
C ASP A 182 7.43 15.85 -6.13
N ALA A 183 7.76 14.78 -6.85
CA ALA A 183 6.85 14.12 -7.76
C ALA A 183 6.15 12.95 -7.08
N LEU A 184 4.87 12.75 -7.40
CA LEU A 184 4.07 11.66 -6.87
C LEU A 184 3.84 10.60 -7.93
N ALA A 185 4.29 9.37 -7.68
CA ALA A 185 3.84 8.21 -8.44
C ALA A 185 2.40 7.86 -8.04
N TYR A 186 1.55 7.63 -9.03
CA TYR A 186 0.19 7.13 -8.84
C TYR A 186 0.03 5.82 -9.58
N ASP A 187 -0.26 4.77 -8.84
CA ASP A 187 -0.41 3.44 -9.42
C ASP A 187 -1.38 2.57 -8.60
N SER A 188 -1.76 1.43 -9.17
CA SER A 188 -2.72 0.48 -8.59
C SER A 188 -2.14 -0.92 -8.42
N SER A 189 -2.58 -1.58 -7.36
CA SER A 189 -2.40 -3.02 -7.18
C SER A 189 -3.73 -3.70 -6.95
N THR A 190 -3.86 -4.97 -7.37
CA THR A 190 -5.06 -5.78 -7.15
C THR A 190 -4.84 -6.74 -6.00
N ILE A 191 -5.88 -6.88 -5.16
CA ILE A 191 -5.93 -7.83 -4.05
C ILE A 191 -7.12 -8.76 -4.29
N SER A 192 -6.86 -10.06 -4.39
CA SER A 192 -7.89 -11.07 -4.59
C SER A 192 -8.60 -11.40 -3.28
N THR A 193 -9.92 -11.59 -3.32
CA THR A 193 -10.74 -11.89 -2.15
C THR A 193 -11.74 -13.01 -2.39
N TYR A 194 -11.99 -13.80 -1.35
CA TYR A 194 -13.07 -14.80 -1.28
C TYR A 194 -14.36 -14.24 -0.67
N SER A 195 -14.31 -13.03 -0.08
CA SER A 195 -15.45 -12.47 0.63
C SER A 195 -16.57 -12.05 -0.33
N GLU A 196 -17.81 -12.43 0.02
CA GLU A 196 -19.03 -12.01 -0.68
C GLU A 196 -19.56 -10.65 -0.16
N ASN A 197 -19.12 -10.20 1.02
CA ASN A 197 -19.66 -9.01 1.71
C ASN A 197 -18.80 -7.76 1.53
N GLN A 198 -17.84 -7.79 0.62
CA GLN A 198 -17.02 -6.62 0.29
C GLN A 198 -17.60 -5.91 -0.94
N ASN A 199 -18.09 -4.70 -0.75
CA ASN A 199 -18.80 -3.92 -1.78
C ASN A 199 -17.97 -3.65 -3.03
N GLU A 200 -16.65 -3.54 -2.90
CA GLU A 200 -15.72 -3.28 -4.01
C GLU A 200 -15.19 -4.55 -4.69
N ALA A 201 -15.48 -5.73 -4.14
CA ALA A 201 -15.05 -7.00 -4.73
C ALA A 201 -15.80 -7.27 -6.04
N ARG A 202 -15.09 -7.23 -7.16
CA ARG A 202 -15.64 -7.46 -8.52
C ARG A 202 -14.68 -8.31 -9.34
N TYR A 203 -15.23 -9.07 -10.28
CA TYR A 203 -14.44 -9.72 -11.32
C TYR A 203 -13.87 -8.67 -12.27
N GLY A 204 -12.56 -8.65 -12.43
CA GLY A 204 -11.84 -7.72 -13.27
C GLY A 204 -10.45 -8.25 -13.60
N PHE A 205 -9.58 -7.37 -14.11
CA PHE A 205 -8.20 -7.76 -14.35
C PHE A 205 -7.53 -8.17 -13.02
N ASN A 206 -7.03 -9.38 -12.99
CA ASN A 206 -6.41 -9.99 -11.82
C ASN A 206 -4.98 -10.42 -12.15
N LYS A 207 -3.99 -9.73 -11.59
CA LYS A 207 -2.57 -10.03 -11.78
C LYS A 207 -2.18 -11.44 -11.26
N ALA A 208 -2.94 -12.00 -10.30
CA ALA A 208 -2.67 -13.32 -9.74
C ALA A 208 -3.24 -14.47 -10.60
N HIS A 209 -4.10 -14.17 -11.58
CA HIS A 209 -4.77 -15.15 -12.45
C HIS A 209 -5.48 -16.30 -11.68
N ASP A 210 -5.94 -16.04 -10.44
CA ASP A 210 -6.57 -17.03 -9.56
C ASP A 210 -8.10 -17.13 -9.72
N GLY A 211 -8.69 -16.39 -10.67
CA GLY A 211 -10.14 -16.42 -10.97
C GLY A 211 -11.03 -15.79 -9.91
N LEU A 212 -10.46 -15.14 -8.90
CA LEU A 212 -11.21 -14.53 -7.81
C LEU A 212 -11.64 -13.09 -8.13
N LYS A 213 -12.64 -12.62 -7.38
CA LYS A 213 -12.99 -11.19 -7.32
C LYS A 213 -11.79 -10.41 -6.78
N THR A 214 -11.57 -9.21 -7.29
CA THR A 214 -10.49 -8.34 -6.85
C THR A 214 -10.99 -7.00 -6.34
N ILE A 215 -10.16 -6.39 -5.51
CA ILE A 215 -10.27 -4.99 -5.07
C ILE A 215 -9.00 -4.30 -5.53
N LYS A 216 -9.12 -3.09 -6.06
CA LYS A 216 -7.95 -2.26 -6.42
C LYS A 216 -7.56 -1.36 -5.25
N LEU A 217 -6.28 -1.40 -4.90
CA LEU A 217 -5.64 -0.44 -4.01
C LEU A 217 -4.88 0.55 -4.88
N LEU A 218 -5.26 1.82 -4.83
CA LEU A 218 -4.61 2.92 -5.54
C LEU A 218 -3.78 3.70 -4.54
N THR A 219 -2.53 3.97 -4.85
CA THR A 219 -1.59 4.60 -3.94
C THR A 219 -0.94 5.82 -4.56
N LEU A 220 -0.79 6.86 -3.76
CA LEU A 220 0.04 8.02 -4.01
C LEU A 220 1.36 7.82 -3.24
N TYR A 221 2.47 7.88 -3.96
CA TYR A 221 3.79 7.60 -3.42
C TYR A 221 4.77 8.70 -3.81
N SER A 222 5.42 9.32 -2.84
CA SER A 222 6.46 10.32 -3.08
C SER A 222 7.71 9.67 -3.62
N ILE A 223 8.17 10.13 -4.78
CA ILE A 223 9.32 9.56 -5.48
C ILE A 223 10.64 9.97 -4.81
N GLU A 224 10.75 11.23 -4.39
CA GLU A 224 11.99 11.74 -3.82
C GLU A 224 12.20 11.33 -2.37
N SER A 225 11.14 11.35 -1.55
CA SER A 225 11.21 10.89 -0.18
C SER A 225 11.10 9.38 -0.03
N ARG A 226 10.67 8.68 -1.09
CA ARG A 226 10.35 7.24 -1.10
C ARG A 226 9.39 6.86 0.02
N GLN A 227 8.30 7.61 0.12
CA GLN A 227 7.32 7.42 1.18
C GLN A 227 5.91 7.31 0.60
N PRO A 228 5.11 6.34 1.08
CA PRO A 228 3.69 6.32 0.77
C PRO A 228 3.00 7.52 1.43
N VAL A 229 2.12 8.18 0.68
CA VAL A 229 1.46 9.41 1.10
C VAL A 229 -0.01 9.16 1.44
N ALA A 230 -0.72 8.50 0.54
CA ALA A 230 -2.13 8.18 0.71
C ALA A 230 -2.53 6.99 -0.15
N PHE A 231 -3.65 6.36 0.21
CA PHE A 231 -4.27 5.34 -0.62
C PHE A 231 -5.78 5.52 -0.71
N THR A 232 -6.36 4.93 -1.77
CA THR A 232 -7.80 4.70 -1.89
C THR A 232 -8.06 3.29 -2.39
N LYS A 233 -9.29 2.80 -2.19
CA LYS A 233 -9.73 1.53 -2.75
C LYS A 233 -10.82 1.75 -3.80
N GLN A 234 -10.83 0.89 -4.82
CA GLN A 234 -11.83 0.92 -5.88
C GLN A 234 -12.29 -0.49 -6.23
N PRO A 235 -13.48 -0.62 -6.86
CA PRO A 235 -13.94 -1.89 -7.40
C PRO A 235 -12.93 -2.48 -8.40
N GLY A 236 -12.71 -3.79 -8.31
CA GLY A 236 -11.71 -4.49 -9.11
C GLY A 236 -11.95 -4.45 -10.62
N ASN A 237 -13.19 -4.23 -11.06
CA ASN A 237 -13.56 -4.14 -12.47
C ASN A 237 -13.39 -2.74 -13.10
N LEU A 238 -13.12 -1.71 -12.30
CA LEU A 238 -12.94 -0.36 -12.84
C LEU A 238 -11.58 -0.24 -13.55
N PRO A 239 -11.52 0.29 -14.77
CA PRO A 239 -10.26 0.59 -15.44
C PRO A 239 -9.45 1.64 -14.68
N ASP A 240 -8.13 1.53 -14.69
CA ASP A 240 -7.24 2.47 -13.99
C ASP A 240 -7.39 3.90 -14.51
N VAL A 241 -7.68 4.06 -15.81
CA VAL A 241 -7.91 5.36 -16.45
C VAL A 241 -9.01 6.18 -15.77
N THR A 242 -10.03 5.55 -15.19
CA THR A 242 -11.15 6.25 -14.52
C THR A 242 -10.78 6.76 -13.13
N SER A 243 -9.65 6.37 -12.58
CA SER A 243 -9.25 6.68 -11.20
C SER A 243 -8.55 8.04 -11.04
N VAL A 244 -8.01 8.61 -12.10
CA VAL A 244 -7.20 9.85 -12.06
C VAL A 244 -7.99 11.04 -11.51
N THR A 245 -9.24 11.20 -11.93
CA THR A 245 -10.11 12.26 -11.39
C THR A 245 -10.30 12.15 -9.86
N ASN A 246 -10.38 10.93 -9.34
CA ASN A 246 -10.47 10.70 -7.90
C ASN A 246 -9.14 11.00 -7.19
N ALA A 247 -8.01 10.67 -7.81
CA ALA A 247 -6.68 11.03 -7.29
C ALA A 247 -6.51 12.55 -7.20
N ILE A 248 -6.90 13.30 -8.23
CA ILE A 248 -6.87 14.77 -8.23
C ILE A 248 -7.71 15.34 -7.09
N LYS A 249 -8.95 14.84 -6.92
CA LYS A 249 -9.83 15.27 -5.82
C LYS A 249 -9.21 14.96 -4.45
N GLN A 250 -8.62 13.78 -4.29
CA GLN A 250 -7.94 13.40 -3.05
C GLN A 250 -6.76 14.32 -2.76
N LEU A 251 -5.86 14.55 -3.74
CA LEU A 251 -4.73 15.46 -3.58
C LEU A 251 -5.18 16.87 -3.18
N THR A 252 -6.18 17.41 -3.85
CA THR A 252 -6.74 18.73 -3.55
C THR A 252 -7.33 18.77 -2.12
N ALA A 253 -8.07 17.73 -1.71
CA ALA A 253 -8.63 17.64 -0.35
C ALA A 253 -7.55 17.53 0.73
N LEU A 254 -6.39 16.92 0.40
CA LEU A 254 -5.23 16.83 1.27
C LEU A 254 -4.36 18.10 1.28
N GLY A 255 -4.74 19.12 0.49
CA GLY A 255 -4.03 20.40 0.42
C GLY A 255 -2.84 20.42 -0.54
N VAL A 256 -2.69 19.39 -1.39
CA VAL A 256 -1.65 19.33 -2.42
C VAL A 256 -2.22 19.93 -3.71
N ASN A 257 -1.83 21.16 -4.02
CA ASN A 257 -2.39 21.91 -5.15
C ASN A 257 -1.47 21.99 -6.36
N THR A 258 -0.17 21.74 -6.18
CA THR A 258 0.85 21.82 -7.24
C THR A 258 1.90 20.74 -7.00
N THR A 259 1.87 19.72 -7.81
CA THR A 259 2.89 18.67 -7.83
C THR A 259 2.92 18.02 -9.22
N GLU A 260 3.97 17.27 -9.50
CA GLU A 260 4.07 16.47 -10.72
C GLU A 260 3.55 15.05 -10.43
N VAL A 261 2.58 14.58 -11.20
CA VAL A 261 2.00 13.24 -11.06
C VAL A 261 2.58 12.34 -12.15
N ILE A 262 3.19 11.23 -11.74
CA ILE A 262 3.79 10.27 -12.66
C ILE A 262 2.94 9.01 -12.69
N THR A 263 2.47 8.64 -13.89
CA THR A 263 1.56 7.51 -14.10
C THR A 263 2.05 6.58 -15.21
N ASP A 264 1.57 5.34 -15.19
CA ASP A 264 1.81 4.38 -16.25
C ASP A 264 0.82 4.54 -17.42
N ASN A 265 1.06 3.77 -18.47
CA ASN A 265 0.24 3.74 -19.69
C ASN A 265 -1.24 3.41 -19.43
N GLY A 266 -1.57 2.63 -18.41
CA GLY A 266 -2.95 2.33 -18.01
C GLY A 266 -3.80 3.55 -17.66
N TYR A 267 -3.17 4.67 -17.33
CA TYR A 267 -3.82 5.92 -16.93
C TYR A 267 -3.93 6.95 -18.08
N TYR A 268 -3.38 6.63 -19.24
CA TYR A 268 -3.41 7.54 -20.38
C TYR A 268 -4.84 7.73 -20.91
N SER A 269 -5.33 8.96 -20.86
CA SER A 269 -6.44 9.45 -21.69
C SER A 269 -6.35 10.97 -21.85
N GLU A 270 -6.91 11.50 -22.94
CA GLU A 270 -6.95 12.95 -23.15
C GLU A 270 -7.83 13.64 -22.09
N GLU A 271 -8.90 12.98 -21.61
CA GLU A 271 -9.71 13.47 -20.50
C GLU A 271 -8.90 13.60 -19.20
N ASN A 272 -8.08 12.60 -18.87
CA ASN A 272 -7.22 12.67 -17.68
C ASN A 272 -6.20 13.79 -17.75
N PHE A 273 -5.59 14.01 -18.91
CA PHE A 273 -4.68 15.13 -19.09
C PHE A 273 -5.38 16.47 -18.96
N SER A 274 -6.58 16.59 -19.54
CA SER A 274 -7.42 17.78 -19.40
C SER A 274 -7.74 18.07 -17.92
N GLU A 275 -8.11 17.06 -17.15
CA GLU A 275 -8.40 17.19 -15.72
C GLU A 275 -7.16 17.61 -14.92
N LEU A 276 -5.99 16.97 -15.16
CA LEU A 276 -4.72 17.34 -14.50
C LEU A 276 -4.33 18.78 -14.81
N LEU A 277 -4.35 19.19 -16.10
CA LEU A 277 -3.99 20.53 -16.54
C LEU A 277 -4.92 21.60 -15.95
N LEU A 278 -6.22 21.33 -15.88
CA LEU A 278 -7.20 22.27 -15.34
C LEU A 278 -7.13 22.37 -13.82
N ALA A 279 -6.69 21.31 -13.15
CA ALA A 279 -6.43 21.29 -11.72
C ALA A 279 -5.06 21.90 -11.32
N GLY A 280 -4.21 22.24 -12.31
CA GLY A 280 -2.90 22.85 -12.07
C GLY A 280 -1.77 21.88 -11.76
N PHE A 281 -1.97 20.58 -12.00
CA PHE A 281 -0.94 19.56 -11.80
C PHE A 281 -0.05 19.41 -13.04
N ASP A 282 1.24 19.21 -12.78
CA ASP A 282 2.17 18.74 -13.80
C ASP A 282 2.07 17.21 -13.92
N PHE A 283 2.46 16.64 -15.04
CA PHE A 283 2.42 15.19 -15.20
C PHE A 283 3.53 14.65 -16.12
N ILE A 284 3.88 13.38 -15.88
CA ILE A 284 4.62 12.52 -16.80
C ILE A 284 3.84 11.21 -16.92
N THR A 285 3.47 10.83 -18.14
CA THR A 285 2.70 9.62 -18.40
C THR A 285 3.27 8.86 -19.59
N LEU A 286 3.40 7.54 -19.48
CA LEU A 286 3.75 6.69 -20.61
C LEU A 286 2.55 6.62 -21.57
N ALA A 287 2.79 6.89 -22.85
CA ALA A 287 1.78 6.88 -23.90
C ALA A 287 2.04 5.77 -24.92
N LYS A 288 0.96 5.25 -25.50
CA LYS A 288 1.06 4.26 -26.61
C LYS A 288 1.55 4.95 -27.88
N THR A 289 2.48 4.33 -28.58
CA THR A 289 3.01 4.78 -29.86
C THR A 289 1.96 4.79 -30.99
N SER A 290 0.85 4.08 -30.81
CA SER A 290 -0.26 3.99 -31.76
C SER A 290 -1.22 5.20 -31.72
N ILE A 291 -1.07 6.13 -30.78
CA ILE A 291 -1.95 7.29 -30.63
C ILE A 291 -1.83 8.21 -31.84
N ARG A 292 -2.99 8.65 -32.35
CA ARG A 292 -3.11 9.34 -33.63
C ARG A 292 -2.23 10.59 -33.77
N TRP A 293 -2.12 11.38 -32.73
CA TRP A 293 -1.33 12.60 -32.75
C TRP A 293 0.16 12.40 -32.36
N ILE A 294 0.49 11.29 -31.70
CA ILE A 294 1.86 10.94 -31.30
C ILE A 294 2.62 10.22 -32.44
N LYS A 295 1.95 9.33 -33.13
CA LYS A 295 2.53 8.49 -34.17
C LYS A 295 3.28 9.28 -35.26
N PRO A 296 2.74 10.37 -35.83
CA PRO A 296 3.45 11.18 -36.84
C PRO A 296 4.70 11.85 -36.29
N GLU A 297 4.71 12.23 -35.03
CA GLU A 297 5.88 12.85 -34.39
C GLU A 297 7.03 11.85 -34.21
N ILE A 298 6.73 10.57 -33.91
CA ILE A 298 7.75 9.51 -33.90
C ILE A 298 8.39 9.38 -35.30
N ASP A 299 7.58 9.37 -36.37
CA ASP A 299 8.11 9.22 -37.72
C ASP A 299 9.02 10.39 -38.13
N LYS A 300 8.73 11.62 -37.70
CA LYS A 300 9.57 12.79 -37.95
C LYS A 300 10.91 12.76 -37.21
N GLN A 301 10.98 12.09 -36.07
CA GLN A 301 12.15 12.12 -35.21
C GLN A 301 13.10 10.92 -35.39
N ARG A 302 12.83 10.02 -36.33
CA ARG A 302 13.65 8.82 -36.56
C ARG A 302 15.13 9.13 -36.81
N GLU A 303 15.41 10.07 -37.73
CA GLU A 303 16.78 10.48 -38.03
C GLU A 303 17.50 11.12 -36.84
N ALA A 304 16.77 11.94 -36.06
CA ALA A 304 17.32 12.56 -34.87
C ALA A 304 17.66 11.53 -33.77
N LEU A 305 16.87 10.46 -33.67
CA LEU A 305 17.11 9.36 -32.71
C LEU A 305 18.31 8.47 -33.10
N ASP A 306 18.70 8.41 -34.36
CA ASP A 306 19.89 7.70 -34.81
C ASP A 306 21.19 8.48 -34.52
N GLY A 307 21.09 9.77 -34.19
CA GLY A 307 22.24 10.65 -33.93
C GLY A 307 22.88 10.39 -32.57
N PHE A 308 24.20 10.56 -32.47
CA PHE A 308 24.93 10.44 -31.20
C PHE A 308 24.45 11.42 -30.11
N SER A 309 23.96 12.59 -30.50
CA SER A 309 23.41 13.62 -29.59
C SER A 309 22.14 13.16 -28.84
N SER A 310 21.47 12.13 -29.34
CA SER A 310 20.28 11.53 -28.74
C SER A 310 20.58 10.43 -27.71
N VAL A 311 21.85 10.04 -27.53
CA VAL A 311 22.23 8.96 -26.62
C VAL A 311 22.02 9.39 -25.17
N CYS A 312 21.33 8.55 -24.41
CA CYS A 312 21.08 8.80 -22.99
C CYS A 312 22.39 8.75 -22.16
N PRO A 313 22.73 9.79 -21.38
CA PRO A 313 24.00 9.86 -20.66
C PRO A 313 24.19 8.78 -19.59
N PHE A 314 23.10 8.25 -19.05
CA PHE A 314 23.13 7.24 -17.99
C PHE A 314 22.69 5.83 -18.44
N ASP A 315 22.27 5.69 -19.73
CA ASP A 315 21.89 4.41 -20.32
C ASP A 315 22.07 4.48 -21.85
N GLN A 316 23.25 4.12 -22.31
CA GLN A 316 23.64 4.22 -23.72
C GLN A 316 22.84 3.29 -24.66
N THR A 317 22.02 2.40 -24.11
CA THR A 317 21.11 1.54 -24.89
C THR A 317 19.83 2.29 -25.32
N ILE A 318 19.64 3.51 -24.85
CA ILE A 318 18.46 4.35 -25.13
C ILE A 318 18.89 5.63 -25.83
N HIS A 319 18.16 5.95 -26.86
CA HIS A 319 18.19 7.24 -27.55
C HIS A 319 16.93 8.02 -27.19
N GLY A 320 17.01 9.32 -27.01
CA GLY A 320 15.89 10.16 -26.62
C GLY A 320 15.92 11.55 -27.24
N VAL A 321 14.78 12.04 -27.68
CA VAL A 321 14.57 13.40 -28.17
C VAL A 321 13.28 13.95 -27.58
N SER A 322 13.19 15.28 -27.43
CA SER A 322 11.98 15.96 -26.97
C SER A 322 11.41 16.85 -28.05
N VAL A 323 10.12 16.75 -28.30
CA VAL A 323 9.37 17.53 -29.26
C VAL A 323 8.31 18.37 -28.56
N ARG A 324 8.33 19.67 -28.79
CA ARG A 324 7.29 20.57 -28.30
C ARG A 324 6.11 20.59 -29.26
N VAL A 325 4.93 20.24 -28.78
CA VAL A 325 3.68 20.22 -29.55
C VAL A 325 2.64 21.11 -28.87
N MET A 326 1.89 21.89 -29.65
CA MET A 326 0.63 22.47 -29.18
C MET A 326 -0.47 21.45 -29.44
N HIS A 327 -1.15 21.02 -28.38
CA HIS A 327 -2.22 20.03 -28.48
C HIS A 327 -3.53 20.61 -27.95
N ASP A 328 -4.61 20.35 -28.68
CA ASP A 328 -5.95 20.77 -28.33
C ASP A 328 -6.63 19.67 -27.52
N PHE A 329 -6.91 19.98 -26.26
CA PHE A 329 -7.58 19.09 -25.34
C PHE A 329 -9.07 19.39 -25.34
N GLU A 330 -9.87 18.33 -25.26
CA GLU A 330 -11.31 18.40 -25.11
C GLU A 330 -11.74 18.06 -23.69
N LYS A 331 -12.68 18.81 -23.16
CA LYS A 331 -13.34 18.52 -21.90
C LYS A 331 -14.84 18.56 -22.06
N THR A 332 -15.50 17.44 -21.80
CA THR A 332 -16.95 17.39 -21.73
C THR A 332 -17.45 17.91 -20.39
N ARG A 333 -18.24 18.95 -20.40
CA ARG A 333 -18.84 19.54 -19.19
C ARG A 333 -19.85 18.60 -18.57
N LYS A 334 -19.63 18.17 -17.34
CA LYS A 334 -20.52 17.26 -16.60
C LYS A 334 -21.79 17.96 -16.07
N TYR A 335 -21.73 19.25 -15.79
CA TYR A 335 -22.83 20.05 -15.25
C TYR A 335 -23.01 21.34 -16.05
N ALA A 336 -24.26 21.83 -16.13
CA ALA A 336 -24.53 23.16 -16.72
C ALA A 336 -23.84 24.27 -15.90
N SER A 337 -23.34 25.30 -16.57
CA SER A 337 -22.73 26.46 -15.94
C SER A 337 -23.69 27.65 -15.92
N HIS A 338 -24.07 28.10 -14.75
CA HIS A 338 -24.84 29.33 -14.60
C HIS A 338 -24.08 30.60 -15.03
N LYS A 339 -22.71 30.58 -14.97
CA LYS A 339 -21.89 31.74 -15.35
C LYS A 339 -21.72 31.89 -16.86
N SER A 340 -21.57 30.80 -17.62
CA SER A 340 -21.33 30.83 -19.05
C SER A 340 -22.56 30.46 -19.90
N GLY A 341 -23.65 30.04 -19.27
CA GLY A 341 -24.85 29.55 -19.97
C GLY A 341 -24.65 28.20 -20.70
N ALA A 342 -23.47 27.59 -20.57
CA ALA A 342 -23.16 26.35 -21.26
C ALA A 342 -23.89 25.16 -20.61
N ALA A 343 -24.55 24.34 -21.43
CA ALA A 343 -25.28 23.15 -21.01
C ALA A 343 -24.34 22.00 -20.61
N ALA A 344 -24.85 21.07 -19.79
CA ALA A 344 -24.17 19.79 -19.56
C ALA A 344 -24.02 19.05 -20.91
N GLY A 345 -22.88 18.38 -21.12
CA GLY A 345 -22.54 17.72 -22.38
C GLY A 345 -21.82 18.63 -23.41
N THR A 346 -21.69 19.93 -23.15
CA THR A 346 -20.91 20.84 -24.01
C THR A 346 -19.43 20.45 -23.96
N VAL A 347 -18.81 20.31 -25.13
CA VAL A 347 -17.37 20.08 -25.28
C VAL A 347 -16.65 21.42 -25.32
N GLU A 348 -15.74 21.63 -24.41
CA GLU A 348 -14.85 22.80 -24.36
C GLU A 348 -13.47 22.36 -24.83
N THR A 349 -12.90 23.10 -25.80
CA THR A 349 -11.56 22.85 -26.32
C THR A 349 -10.60 23.90 -25.79
N PHE A 350 -9.41 23.49 -25.35
CA PHE A 350 -8.35 24.41 -24.95
C PHE A 350 -6.99 23.88 -25.37
N SER A 351 -6.15 24.76 -25.91
CA SER A 351 -4.80 24.40 -26.36
C SER A 351 -3.79 24.49 -25.21
N ARG A 352 -2.91 23.51 -25.12
CA ARG A 352 -1.77 23.50 -24.18
C ARG A 352 -0.51 23.02 -24.88
N ARG A 353 0.61 23.57 -24.40
CA ARG A 353 1.94 23.10 -24.77
C ARG A 353 2.24 21.79 -24.06
N ILE A 354 2.64 20.79 -24.84
CA ILE A 354 3.02 19.44 -24.38
C ILE A 354 4.40 19.12 -24.93
N TYR A 355 5.19 18.40 -24.15
CA TYR A 355 6.45 17.82 -24.56
C TYR A 355 6.25 16.32 -24.79
N LEU A 356 6.54 15.87 -26.01
CA LEU A 356 6.66 14.46 -26.36
C LEU A 356 8.12 14.06 -26.24
N ASN A 357 8.46 13.36 -25.18
CA ASN A 357 9.78 12.80 -25.00
C ASN A 357 9.76 11.41 -25.63
N ILE A 358 10.34 11.31 -26.83
CA ILE A 358 10.33 10.11 -27.70
C ILE A 358 11.65 9.38 -27.52
N TYR A 359 11.57 8.09 -27.24
CA TYR A 359 12.74 7.24 -27.03
C TYR A 359 12.74 6.05 -27.96
N PHE A 360 13.95 5.57 -28.26
CA PHE A 360 14.17 4.32 -28.97
C PHE A 360 15.19 3.47 -28.22
N SER A 361 14.95 2.16 -28.15
CA SER A 361 15.88 1.17 -27.61
C SER A 361 15.91 -0.07 -28.48
N LEU A 362 17.09 -0.46 -28.96
CA LEU A 362 17.28 -1.65 -29.76
C LEU A 362 16.94 -2.94 -28.96
N ALA A 363 17.27 -2.98 -27.67
CA ALA A 363 16.93 -4.11 -26.80
C ALA A 363 15.41 -4.31 -26.72
N ARG A 364 14.67 -3.19 -26.54
CA ARG A 364 13.20 -3.20 -26.54
C ARG A 364 12.64 -3.56 -27.91
N GLN A 365 13.22 -3.08 -29.00
CA GLN A 365 12.79 -3.44 -30.35
C GLN A 365 12.85 -4.95 -30.57
N ASN A 366 13.96 -5.58 -30.18
CA ASN A 366 14.13 -7.02 -30.29
C ASN A 366 13.12 -7.78 -29.42
N ALA A 367 12.88 -7.31 -28.19
CA ALA A 367 11.92 -7.91 -27.27
C ALA A 367 10.47 -7.78 -27.80
N ASP A 368 10.06 -6.59 -28.25
CA ASP A 368 8.73 -6.33 -28.80
C ASP A 368 8.47 -7.19 -30.06
N LYS A 369 9.47 -7.31 -30.93
CA LYS A 369 9.40 -8.13 -32.14
C LYS A 369 9.27 -9.61 -31.80
N ALA A 370 10.10 -10.11 -30.91
CA ALA A 370 10.05 -11.51 -30.48
C ALA A 370 8.71 -11.85 -29.81
N ALA A 371 8.18 -10.95 -28.96
CA ALA A 371 6.88 -11.11 -28.32
C ALA A 371 5.74 -11.18 -29.37
N LEU A 372 5.75 -10.28 -30.38
CA LEU A 372 4.74 -10.33 -31.44
C LEU A 372 4.84 -11.62 -32.26
N GLU A 373 6.04 -12.04 -32.61
CA GLU A 373 6.27 -13.27 -33.39
C GLU A 373 5.80 -14.51 -32.61
N THR A 374 6.07 -14.58 -31.30
CA THR A 374 5.60 -15.67 -30.43
C THR A 374 4.06 -15.69 -30.38
N ASP A 375 3.44 -14.56 -30.09
CA ASP A 375 1.98 -14.44 -30.05
C ASP A 375 1.32 -14.86 -31.38
N LEU A 376 1.89 -14.42 -32.51
CA LEU A 376 1.36 -14.75 -33.83
C LEU A 376 1.55 -16.23 -34.15
N PHE A 377 2.65 -16.84 -33.73
CA PHE A 377 2.90 -18.27 -33.93
C PHE A 377 1.93 -19.12 -33.11
N GLU A 378 1.67 -18.75 -31.86
CA GLU A 378 0.67 -19.42 -31.01
C GLU A 378 -0.74 -19.32 -31.60
N LEU A 379 -1.16 -18.11 -32.01
CA LEU A 379 -2.45 -17.89 -32.65
C LEU A 379 -2.60 -18.69 -33.95
N LYS A 380 -1.56 -18.70 -34.79
CA LYS A 380 -1.54 -19.51 -36.01
C LYS A 380 -1.76 -20.96 -35.70
N THR A 381 -1.04 -21.51 -34.72
CA THR A 381 -1.13 -22.91 -34.29
C THR A 381 -2.55 -23.24 -33.83
N LEU A 382 -3.17 -22.42 -32.98
CA LEU A 382 -4.55 -22.61 -32.51
C LEU A 382 -5.56 -22.64 -33.66
N ILE A 383 -5.43 -21.71 -34.62
CA ILE A 383 -6.32 -21.63 -35.79
C ILE A 383 -6.16 -22.88 -36.69
N GLU A 384 -4.92 -23.29 -36.96
CA GLU A 384 -4.61 -24.45 -37.83
C GLU A 384 -4.98 -25.79 -37.18
N GLN A 385 -5.06 -25.85 -35.83
CA GLN A 385 -5.61 -26.97 -35.05
C GLN A 385 -7.14 -27.01 -35.06
N GLY A 386 -7.82 -26.00 -35.64
CA GLY A 386 -9.25 -25.98 -35.82
C GLY A 386 -10.02 -25.19 -34.76
N THR A 387 -9.36 -24.47 -33.89
CA THR A 387 -10.04 -23.58 -32.92
C THR A 387 -10.77 -22.45 -33.68
N PRO A 388 -12.10 -22.28 -33.52
CA PRO A 388 -12.84 -21.21 -34.15
C PRO A 388 -12.37 -19.83 -33.63
N VAL A 389 -12.25 -18.84 -34.53
CA VAL A 389 -11.77 -17.49 -34.15
C VAL A 389 -12.71 -16.79 -33.16
N ASP A 390 -13.99 -17.06 -33.23
CA ASP A 390 -15.04 -16.54 -32.34
C ASP A 390 -14.96 -17.10 -30.90
N GLU A 391 -14.30 -18.23 -30.70
CA GLU A 391 -14.03 -18.80 -29.38
C GLU A 391 -12.76 -18.23 -28.72
N LEU A 392 -11.91 -17.53 -29.48
CA LEU A 392 -10.74 -16.86 -28.95
C LEU A 392 -11.12 -15.61 -28.14
N SER A 393 -10.20 -15.15 -27.27
CA SER A 393 -10.37 -13.89 -26.54
C SER A 393 -10.55 -12.71 -27.52
N PRO A 394 -11.29 -11.65 -27.15
CA PRO A 394 -11.51 -10.48 -28.02
C PRO A 394 -10.21 -9.89 -28.59
N SER A 395 -9.16 -9.81 -27.78
CA SER A 395 -7.83 -9.35 -28.22
C SER A 395 -7.18 -10.28 -29.26
N ALA A 396 -7.32 -11.57 -29.08
CA ALA A 396 -6.83 -12.58 -30.04
C ALA A 396 -7.60 -12.52 -31.37
N GLN A 397 -8.92 -12.30 -31.31
CA GLN A 397 -9.75 -12.11 -32.51
C GLN A 397 -9.31 -10.87 -33.32
N GLU A 398 -9.01 -9.74 -32.64
CA GLU A 398 -8.49 -8.54 -33.29
C GLU A 398 -7.14 -8.79 -33.95
N LYS A 399 -6.23 -9.48 -33.24
CA LYS A 399 -4.92 -9.88 -33.80
C LYS A 399 -5.10 -10.77 -35.01
N CYS A 400 -6.02 -11.75 -34.96
CA CYS A 400 -6.32 -12.62 -36.10
C CYS A 400 -6.79 -11.82 -37.31
N LYS A 401 -7.75 -10.91 -37.15
CA LYS A 401 -8.25 -10.07 -38.24
C LYS A 401 -7.19 -9.18 -38.86
N LYS A 402 -6.26 -8.69 -38.06
CA LYS A 402 -5.20 -7.76 -38.49
C LYS A 402 -4.04 -8.47 -39.18
N TYR A 403 -3.61 -9.60 -38.65
CA TYR A 403 -2.34 -10.24 -39.04
C TYR A 403 -2.50 -11.52 -39.85
N PHE A 404 -3.72 -12.09 -39.99
CA PHE A 404 -3.95 -13.30 -40.73
C PHE A 404 -5.10 -13.19 -41.71
N THR A 405 -4.95 -13.89 -42.85
CA THR A 405 -6.04 -14.23 -43.76
C THR A 405 -6.29 -15.72 -43.61
N ILE A 406 -7.48 -16.10 -43.12
CA ILE A 406 -7.84 -17.49 -42.87
C ILE A 406 -8.41 -18.09 -44.16
N LYS A 407 -7.79 -19.14 -44.64
CA LYS A 407 -8.24 -19.94 -45.80
C LYS A 407 -8.70 -21.33 -45.33
N LYS A 408 -9.91 -21.72 -45.74
CA LYS A 408 -10.46 -23.06 -45.50
C LYS A 408 -10.46 -23.86 -46.80
N TRP A 409 -9.87 -25.05 -46.77
CA TRP A 409 -9.88 -25.98 -47.92
C TRP A 409 -10.29 -27.38 -47.41
N GLY A 410 -11.55 -27.72 -47.59
CA GLY A 410 -12.14 -28.92 -46.95
C GLY A 410 -12.06 -28.82 -45.43
N ASN A 411 -11.46 -29.85 -44.80
CA ASN A 411 -11.26 -29.89 -43.36
C ASN A 411 -9.97 -29.18 -42.88
N LYS A 412 -9.16 -28.65 -43.83
CA LYS A 412 -7.90 -27.99 -43.47
C LYS A 412 -8.11 -26.47 -43.38
N VAL A 413 -7.79 -25.93 -42.23
CA VAL A 413 -7.73 -24.49 -42.00
C VAL A 413 -6.29 -24.02 -42.04
N THR A 414 -5.99 -22.95 -42.75
CA THR A 414 -4.64 -22.37 -42.84
C THR A 414 -4.70 -20.88 -42.57
N ALA A 415 -3.87 -20.42 -41.69
CA ALA A 415 -3.71 -18.98 -41.38
C ALA A 415 -2.52 -18.42 -42.17
N VAL A 416 -2.81 -17.63 -43.20
CA VAL A 416 -1.80 -16.96 -44.03
C VAL A 416 -1.46 -15.61 -43.43
N ALA A 417 -0.18 -15.40 -43.10
CA ALA A 417 0.29 -14.17 -42.49
C ALA A 417 0.19 -12.95 -43.42
N ASN A 418 -0.31 -11.86 -42.91
CA ASN A 418 -0.27 -10.55 -43.56
C ASN A 418 1.07 -9.86 -43.22
N ASN A 419 2.09 -10.17 -44.02
CA ASN A 419 3.45 -9.66 -43.79
C ASN A 419 3.52 -8.13 -43.79
N LYS A 420 2.67 -7.43 -44.57
CA LYS A 420 2.62 -5.98 -44.58
C LYS A 420 2.15 -5.42 -43.23
N ALA A 421 1.09 -5.97 -42.67
CA ALA A 421 0.60 -5.56 -41.35
C ALA A 421 1.63 -5.85 -40.22
N ILE A 422 2.37 -6.96 -40.34
CA ILE A 422 3.44 -7.30 -39.39
C ILE A 422 4.62 -6.33 -39.52
N GLN A 423 5.05 -6.00 -40.74
CA GLN A 423 6.10 -5.00 -40.98
C GLN A 423 5.70 -3.61 -40.49
N ASP A 424 4.43 -3.19 -40.72
CA ASP A 424 3.92 -1.92 -40.22
C ASP A 424 3.88 -1.86 -38.69
N ALA A 425 3.62 -2.99 -38.01
CA ALA A 425 3.72 -3.06 -36.55
C ALA A 425 5.18 -2.98 -36.09
N ASN A 426 6.07 -3.75 -36.72
CA ASN A 426 7.50 -3.79 -36.40
C ASN A 426 8.17 -2.41 -36.55
N LYS A 427 7.65 -1.55 -37.41
CA LYS A 427 8.15 -0.18 -37.63
C LYS A 427 8.17 0.66 -36.34
N TYR A 428 7.30 0.37 -35.38
CA TYR A 428 7.17 1.13 -34.11
C TYR A 428 7.67 0.36 -32.89
N HIS A 429 8.19 -0.85 -33.07
CA HIS A 429 8.82 -1.59 -31.99
C HIS A 429 10.10 -0.90 -31.52
N GLY A 430 10.38 -0.97 -30.23
CA GLY A 430 11.50 -0.30 -29.60
C GLY A 430 11.25 1.17 -29.24
N TYR A 431 10.20 1.79 -29.81
CA TYR A 431 9.82 3.16 -29.46
C TYR A 431 8.91 3.18 -28.23
N PHE A 432 9.12 4.19 -27.38
CA PHE A 432 8.18 4.54 -26.31
C PHE A 432 8.18 6.06 -26.13
N VAL A 433 7.08 6.59 -25.59
CA VAL A 433 6.86 8.02 -25.49
C VAL A 433 6.40 8.38 -24.09
N LEU A 434 7.09 9.31 -23.46
CA LEU A 434 6.63 9.97 -22.25
C LEU A 434 6.04 11.33 -22.60
N VAL A 435 4.82 11.56 -22.16
CA VAL A 435 4.10 12.82 -22.37
C VAL A 435 4.20 13.64 -21.09
N SER A 436 4.66 14.88 -21.20
CA SER A 436 4.73 15.83 -20.08
C SER A 436 4.27 17.22 -20.49
N ASN A 437 3.63 17.94 -19.58
CA ASN A 437 3.32 19.36 -19.78
C ASN A 437 4.46 20.29 -19.34
N LYS A 438 5.45 19.79 -18.60
CA LYS A 438 6.53 20.56 -17.99
C LYS A 438 7.91 20.13 -18.43
N GLU A 439 8.21 18.84 -18.39
CA GLU A 439 9.55 18.33 -18.57
C GLU A 439 9.94 18.32 -20.06
N LYS A 440 10.90 19.18 -20.39
CA LYS A 440 11.41 19.37 -21.76
C LYS A 440 12.69 18.60 -22.05
N ASP A 441 13.44 18.20 -21.02
CA ASP A 441 14.64 17.39 -21.18
C ASP A 441 14.24 15.90 -21.20
N PRO A 442 14.48 15.16 -22.30
CA PRO A 442 14.07 13.78 -22.40
C PRO A 442 14.75 12.91 -21.36
N PHE A 443 15.99 13.20 -20.97
CA PHE A 443 16.72 12.37 -20.04
C PHE A 443 16.32 12.61 -18.59
N GLU A 444 16.00 13.83 -18.20
CA GLU A 444 15.37 14.13 -16.91
C GLU A 444 13.96 13.52 -16.82
N CYS A 445 13.17 13.62 -17.89
CA CYS A 445 11.86 12.98 -17.96
C CYS A 445 11.96 11.46 -17.76
N LEU A 446 12.91 10.81 -18.44
CA LEU A 446 13.16 9.37 -18.30
C LEU A 446 13.63 8.99 -16.88
N ARG A 447 14.51 9.80 -16.29
CA ARG A 447 15.01 9.58 -14.92
C ARG A 447 13.88 9.62 -13.90
N LYS A 448 13.02 10.62 -13.97
CA LYS A 448 11.85 10.77 -13.12
C LYS A 448 10.87 9.62 -13.33
N TYR A 449 10.58 9.27 -14.57
CA TYR A 449 9.68 8.17 -14.88
C TYR A 449 10.19 6.82 -14.35
N ARG A 450 11.50 6.52 -14.50
CA ARG A 450 12.10 5.29 -13.97
C ARG A 450 12.03 5.20 -12.45
N LYS A 451 12.13 6.33 -11.74
CA LYS A 451 11.95 6.35 -10.29
C LYS A 451 10.54 5.89 -9.86
N ARG A 452 9.54 5.91 -10.76
CA ARG A 452 8.20 5.35 -10.51
C ARG A 452 8.25 3.87 -10.11
N GLU A 453 9.23 3.11 -10.58
CA GLU A 453 9.40 1.70 -10.23
C GLU A 453 9.47 1.47 -8.70
N THR A 454 9.78 2.52 -7.93
CA THR A 454 9.76 2.43 -6.46
C THR A 454 8.37 2.13 -5.90
N ILE A 455 7.28 2.56 -6.56
CA ILE A 455 5.91 2.22 -6.12
C ILE A 455 5.59 0.74 -6.35
N GLU A 456 6.19 0.11 -7.36
CA GLU A 456 6.03 -1.33 -7.60
C GLU A 456 6.68 -2.13 -6.46
N SER A 457 7.87 -1.72 -6.02
CA SER A 457 8.54 -2.29 -4.85
C SER A 457 7.72 -2.09 -3.57
N PHE A 458 7.05 -0.95 -3.41
CA PHE A 458 6.12 -0.70 -2.31
C PHE A 458 4.93 -1.67 -2.32
N PHE A 459 4.31 -1.92 -3.47
CA PHE A 459 3.22 -2.91 -3.56
C PHE A 459 3.70 -4.33 -3.27
N GLU A 460 4.90 -4.67 -3.71
CA GLU A 460 5.51 -5.96 -3.41
C GLU A 460 5.80 -6.11 -1.91
N ALA A 461 6.37 -5.08 -1.29
CA ALA A 461 6.54 -5.01 0.16
C ALA A 461 5.21 -5.17 0.91
N GLY A 462 4.13 -4.55 0.42
CA GLY A 462 2.79 -4.71 0.98
C GLY A 462 2.30 -6.15 0.98
N LYS A 463 2.58 -6.90 -0.08
CA LYS A 463 2.23 -8.31 -0.19
C LYS A 463 3.11 -9.22 0.68
N GLN A 464 4.40 -8.95 0.73
CA GLN A 464 5.39 -9.81 1.39
C GLN A 464 5.56 -9.49 2.88
N HIS A 465 5.47 -8.21 3.28
CA HIS A 465 5.86 -7.74 4.61
C HIS A 465 4.72 -7.16 5.45
N ALA A 466 3.51 -7.04 4.89
CA ALA A 466 2.36 -6.49 5.61
C ALA A 466 1.10 -7.38 5.53
N ASP A 467 1.24 -8.68 5.23
CA ASP A 467 0.12 -9.63 5.05
C ASP A 467 -0.95 -9.13 4.05
N GLY A 468 -0.50 -8.44 2.99
CA GLY A 468 -1.36 -7.78 2.00
C GLY A 468 -1.82 -8.67 0.85
N THR A 469 -1.50 -9.98 0.84
CA THR A 469 -1.89 -10.90 -0.25
C THR A 469 -3.38 -11.20 -0.27
N ARG A 470 -4.02 -11.21 0.90
CA ARG A 470 -5.45 -11.46 1.09
C ARG A 470 -6.05 -10.53 2.14
N PRO A 471 -7.30 -10.09 2.00
CA PRO A 471 -7.94 -9.20 2.97
C PRO A 471 -8.08 -9.81 4.37
N ARG A 472 -8.33 -11.10 4.48
CA ARG A 472 -8.57 -11.84 5.75
C ARG A 472 -9.61 -11.20 6.68
N VAL A 473 -10.52 -10.43 6.13
CA VAL A 473 -11.65 -9.78 6.80
C VAL A 473 -12.89 -9.91 5.94
N TRP A 474 -14.07 -9.86 6.57
CA TRP A 474 -15.32 -10.26 5.93
C TRP A 474 -16.04 -9.12 5.21
N ASP A 475 -16.06 -7.94 5.79
CA ASP A 475 -16.85 -6.80 5.31
C ASP A 475 -15.97 -5.62 4.83
N THR A 476 -16.63 -4.64 4.23
CA THR A 476 -16.01 -3.45 3.64
C THR A 476 -15.33 -2.53 4.65
N ASP A 477 -15.94 -2.35 5.84
CA ASP A 477 -15.43 -1.41 6.84
C ASP A 477 -14.21 -1.98 7.55
N THR A 478 -14.26 -3.23 7.97
CA THR A 478 -13.10 -3.92 8.54
C THR A 478 -11.96 -4.04 7.53
N LEU A 479 -12.26 -4.19 6.23
CA LEU A 479 -11.25 -4.16 5.19
C LEU A 479 -10.52 -2.81 5.12
N ARG A 480 -11.29 -1.70 5.13
CA ARG A 480 -10.71 -0.35 5.06
C ARG A 480 -9.79 -0.09 6.27
N GLY A 481 -10.22 -0.47 7.45
CA GLY A 481 -9.43 -0.33 8.68
C GLY A 481 -8.18 -1.18 8.68
N ARG A 482 -8.27 -2.43 8.22
CA ARG A 482 -7.10 -3.32 8.08
C ARG A 482 -6.09 -2.76 7.07
N MET A 483 -6.56 -2.33 5.90
CA MET A 483 -5.70 -1.71 4.88
C MET A 483 -4.98 -0.47 5.42
N PHE A 484 -5.66 0.32 6.26
CA PHE A 484 -5.04 1.48 6.89
C PHE A 484 -3.89 1.07 7.82
N VAL A 485 -4.09 0.07 8.68
CA VAL A 485 -3.02 -0.44 9.57
C VAL A 485 -1.85 -1.02 8.77
N GLN A 486 -2.14 -1.75 7.69
CA GLN A 486 -1.11 -2.26 6.77
C GLN A 486 -0.34 -1.12 6.10
N PHE A 487 -1.04 -0.07 5.68
CA PHE A 487 -0.42 1.12 5.09
C PHE A 487 0.49 1.84 6.08
N VAL A 488 0.08 1.97 7.35
CA VAL A 488 0.94 2.53 8.42
C VAL A 488 2.19 1.66 8.62
N SER A 489 2.05 0.34 8.63
CA SER A 489 3.19 -0.59 8.71
C SER A 489 4.18 -0.38 7.55
N LEU A 490 3.66 -0.19 6.35
CA LEU A 490 4.49 0.09 5.17
C LEU A 490 5.13 1.48 5.22
N CYS A 491 4.51 2.47 5.86
CA CYS A 491 5.17 3.76 6.11
C CYS A 491 6.44 3.60 6.97
N TYR A 492 6.39 2.78 8.02
CA TYR A 492 7.59 2.47 8.81
C TYR A 492 8.63 1.69 8.00
N TYR A 493 8.19 0.68 7.25
CA TYR A 493 9.07 -0.14 6.41
C TYR A 493 9.85 0.70 5.40
N GLU A 494 9.16 1.54 4.65
CA GLU A 494 9.75 2.42 3.64
C GLU A 494 10.68 3.46 4.27
N TYR A 495 10.29 4.03 5.41
CA TYR A 495 11.14 5.01 6.11
C TYR A 495 12.43 4.37 6.60
N LEU A 496 12.37 3.21 7.26
CA LEU A 496 13.56 2.48 7.71
C LEU A 496 14.44 2.07 6.53
N GLY A 497 13.83 1.58 5.43
CA GLY A 497 14.54 1.24 4.20
C GLY A 497 15.30 2.43 3.61
N GLU A 498 14.69 3.62 3.65
CA GLU A 498 15.34 4.85 3.18
C GLU A 498 16.50 5.28 4.09
N GLU A 499 16.32 5.22 5.42
CA GLU A 499 17.39 5.55 6.37
C GLU A 499 18.58 4.59 6.22
N ILE A 500 18.33 3.29 6.08
CA ILE A 500 19.38 2.30 5.81
C ILE A 500 20.08 2.55 4.47
N ARG A 501 19.35 2.98 3.44
CA ARG A 501 19.94 3.31 2.14
C ARG A 501 20.84 4.53 2.23
N LYS A 502 20.42 5.58 2.95
CA LYS A 502 21.24 6.76 3.23
C LYS A 502 22.49 6.39 4.01
N LEU A 503 22.33 5.60 5.08
CA LEU A 503 23.42 5.08 5.86
C LEU A 503 24.43 4.32 4.99
N LYS A 504 23.96 3.39 4.18
CA LYS A 504 24.81 2.62 3.26
C LYS A 504 25.59 3.49 2.28
N ALA A 505 25.03 4.63 1.85
CA ALA A 505 25.72 5.56 0.96
C ALA A 505 26.88 6.30 1.64
N THR A 506 26.81 6.51 2.95
CA THR A 506 27.86 7.23 3.72
C THR A 506 28.95 6.32 4.27
N LEU A 507 28.63 5.06 4.60
CA LEU A 507 29.57 4.12 5.21
C LEU A 507 30.81 3.87 4.36
N GLY A 508 32.00 3.95 5.00
CA GLY A 508 33.32 3.73 4.40
C GLY A 508 33.82 4.92 3.59
N ASN A 509 33.12 6.05 3.59
CA ASN A 509 33.57 7.28 2.95
C ASN A 509 34.42 8.11 3.95
N LYS A 510 35.51 8.72 3.46
CA LYS A 510 36.27 9.66 4.27
C LYS A 510 35.46 10.94 4.49
N THR A 511 35.44 11.40 5.73
CA THR A 511 34.71 12.61 6.15
C THR A 511 35.59 13.86 6.20
N GLY A 512 36.93 13.69 6.20
CA GLY A 512 37.91 14.74 6.45
C GLY A 512 38.20 14.96 7.95
N ASP A 513 37.49 14.24 8.83
CA ASP A 513 37.79 14.24 10.27
C ASP A 513 38.82 13.14 10.59
N ALA A 514 40.00 13.55 11.07
CA ALA A 514 41.08 12.63 11.41
C ALA A 514 40.72 11.62 12.51
N ALA A 515 39.79 11.98 13.40
CA ALA A 515 39.28 11.06 14.43
C ALA A 515 38.40 9.96 13.85
N HIS A 516 37.63 10.28 12.82
CA HIS A 516 36.78 9.32 12.12
C HIS A 516 37.54 8.53 11.04
N ASP A 517 38.43 9.18 10.29
CA ASP A 517 39.09 8.62 9.10
C ASP A 517 40.23 7.66 9.43
N THR A 518 40.17 6.99 10.58
CA THR A 518 41.14 5.95 10.95
C THR A 518 40.91 4.69 10.11
N LYS A 519 41.96 3.93 9.86
CA LYS A 519 41.87 2.68 9.10
C LYS A 519 40.89 1.70 9.75
N GLU A 520 40.88 1.60 11.06
CA GLU A 520 40.04 0.69 11.84
C GLU A 520 38.57 1.06 11.71
N THR A 521 38.23 2.35 11.83
CA THR A 521 36.82 2.83 11.67
C THR A 521 36.31 2.56 10.26
N LEU A 522 37.08 2.91 9.23
CA LEU A 522 36.69 2.70 7.84
C LEU A 522 36.52 1.20 7.50
N GLU A 523 37.38 0.32 8.02
CA GLU A 523 37.24 -1.13 7.85
C GLU A 523 35.96 -1.66 8.56
N ALA A 524 35.68 -1.17 9.77
CA ALA A 524 34.44 -1.54 10.48
C ALA A 524 33.18 -1.10 9.72
N GLU A 525 33.17 0.12 9.19
CA GLU A 525 32.08 0.65 8.37
C GLU A 525 31.92 -0.11 7.06
N LEU A 526 33.00 -0.51 6.39
CA LEU A 526 32.94 -1.33 5.18
C LEU A 526 32.38 -2.74 5.46
N LYS A 527 32.72 -3.35 6.60
CA LYS A 527 32.14 -4.62 7.05
C LYS A 527 30.63 -4.47 7.30
N LEU A 528 30.23 -3.39 7.98
CA LEU A 528 28.82 -3.07 8.20
C LEU A 528 28.08 -2.86 6.87
N LYS A 529 28.64 -2.07 5.95
CA LYS A 529 28.09 -1.84 4.60
C LYS A 529 27.87 -3.14 3.82
N SER A 530 28.84 -4.05 3.90
CA SER A 530 28.76 -5.37 3.28
C SER A 530 27.61 -6.19 3.89
N TRP A 531 27.50 -6.23 5.22
CA TRP A 531 26.42 -6.94 5.89
C TRP A 531 25.03 -6.39 5.54
N ILE A 532 24.85 -5.06 5.58
CA ILE A 532 23.62 -4.39 5.17
C ILE A 532 23.28 -4.74 3.70
N SER A 533 24.28 -4.80 2.82
CA SER A 533 24.05 -5.07 1.39
C SER A 533 23.61 -6.50 1.10
N ASN A 534 24.04 -7.45 1.93
CA ASN A 534 23.79 -8.87 1.75
C ASN A 534 22.63 -9.40 2.61
N THR A 535 22.06 -8.56 3.50
CA THR A 535 21.01 -8.97 4.42
C THR A 535 19.73 -8.17 4.13
N PRO A 536 18.63 -8.79 3.71
CA PRO A 536 17.34 -8.13 3.54
C PRO A 536 16.87 -7.43 4.82
N LEU A 537 16.13 -6.33 4.68
CA LEU A 537 15.69 -5.49 5.80
C LEU A 537 14.98 -6.29 6.91
N TYR A 538 14.08 -7.18 6.55
CA TYR A 538 13.36 -7.98 7.53
C TYR A 538 14.29 -8.91 8.34
N LEU A 539 15.34 -9.46 7.72
CA LEU A 539 16.36 -10.26 8.41
C LEU A 539 17.26 -9.40 9.31
N GLN A 540 17.51 -8.14 8.92
CA GLN A 540 18.21 -7.20 9.79
C GLN A 540 17.40 -6.96 11.08
N LEU A 541 16.10 -6.70 10.97
CA LEU A 541 15.21 -6.54 12.11
C LEU A 541 15.17 -7.81 12.99
N GLN A 542 15.01 -8.98 12.38
CA GLN A 542 15.01 -10.26 13.12
C GLN A 542 16.35 -10.53 13.81
N TRP A 543 17.48 -10.09 13.23
CA TRP A 543 18.77 -10.18 13.89
C TRP A 543 18.77 -9.38 15.20
N PHE A 544 18.26 -8.16 15.18
CA PHE A 544 18.18 -7.31 16.38
C PHE A 544 17.13 -7.78 17.39
N ASP A 545 16.21 -8.67 17.01
CA ASP A 545 15.27 -9.30 17.93
C ASP A 545 15.95 -10.25 18.92
N THR A 546 17.19 -10.65 18.65
CA THR A 546 18.01 -11.47 19.58
C THR A 546 18.53 -10.68 20.78
N ILE A 547 18.46 -9.35 20.76
CA ILE A 547 18.91 -8.50 21.86
C ILE A 547 17.77 -8.35 22.87
N GLU A 548 18.00 -8.94 24.06
CA GLU A 548 17.03 -8.95 25.15
C GLU A 548 17.48 -8.04 26.31
N SER A 549 16.54 -7.40 26.95
CA SER A 549 16.71 -6.78 28.27
C SER A 549 16.26 -7.77 29.35
N VAL A 550 17.13 -8.12 30.26
CA VAL A 550 16.88 -9.05 31.36
C VAL A 550 16.78 -8.28 32.67
N ASN A 551 15.60 -8.31 33.27
CA ASN A 551 15.34 -7.71 34.58
C ASN A 551 15.23 -8.83 35.63
N VAL A 552 16.12 -8.83 36.62
CA VAL A 552 16.10 -9.78 37.70
C VAL A 552 15.88 -9.07 39.04
N SER A 553 14.85 -9.45 39.75
CA SER A 553 14.56 -8.95 41.09
C SER A 553 14.99 -9.97 42.12
N VAL A 554 15.95 -9.62 42.96
CA VAL A 554 16.45 -10.43 44.08
C VAL A 554 16.39 -9.60 45.36
N LYS A 555 15.62 -10.02 46.33
CA LYS A 555 15.54 -9.38 47.67
C LYS A 555 15.41 -7.84 47.60
N LEU A 556 14.41 -7.36 46.89
CA LEU A 556 14.14 -5.92 46.69
C LEU A 556 15.18 -5.12 45.86
N LYS A 557 16.18 -5.78 45.31
CA LYS A 557 17.11 -5.16 44.34
C LYS A 557 16.78 -5.62 42.94
N ASN A 558 16.65 -4.67 42.04
CA ASN A 558 16.48 -4.91 40.63
C ASN A 558 17.83 -4.79 39.91
N HIS A 559 18.21 -5.83 39.21
CA HIS A 559 19.36 -5.85 38.33
C HIS A 559 18.84 -5.93 36.90
N ARG A 560 19.32 -5.03 36.06
CA ARG A 560 18.97 -4.99 34.64
C ARG A 560 20.25 -5.00 33.82
N TRP A 561 20.28 -5.82 32.79
CA TRP A 561 21.32 -5.82 31.76
C TRP A 561 20.73 -6.20 30.41
N THR A 562 21.42 -5.82 29.34
CA THR A 562 21.11 -6.22 27.98
C THR A 562 22.02 -7.38 27.58
N THR A 563 21.52 -8.31 26.77
CA THR A 563 22.33 -9.40 26.23
C THR A 563 23.45 -8.86 25.36
N GLU A 564 24.51 -9.67 25.17
CA GLU A 564 25.68 -9.29 24.39
C GLU A 564 25.30 -8.94 22.93
N MET A 565 25.97 -7.93 22.41
CA MET A 565 25.86 -7.54 21.00
C MET A 565 27.26 -7.46 20.38
N THR A 566 27.36 -7.64 19.07
CA THR A 566 28.63 -7.53 18.37
C THR A 566 29.01 -6.05 18.18
N SER A 567 30.29 -5.79 17.95
CA SER A 567 30.76 -4.42 17.62
C SER A 567 30.08 -3.87 16.36
N ARG A 568 29.75 -4.73 15.40
CA ARG A 568 29.00 -4.35 14.21
C ARG A 568 27.59 -3.88 14.57
N ASP A 569 26.91 -4.58 15.49
CA ASP A 569 25.54 -4.27 15.89
C ASP A 569 25.50 -2.95 16.67
N ALA A 570 26.48 -2.72 17.54
CA ALA A 570 26.65 -1.45 18.24
C ALA A 570 26.86 -0.29 17.25
N LEU A 571 27.75 -0.47 16.27
CA LEU A 571 27.99 0.52 15.22
C LEU A 571 26.73 0.79 14.37
N TYR A 572 25.95 -0.25 14.04
CA TYR A 572 24.70 -0.10 13.29
C TYR A 572 23.69 0.75 14.06
N LEU A 573 23.46 0.46 15.34
CA LEU A 573 22.54 1.21 16.21
C LEU A 573 23.01 2.66 16.39
N GLU A 574 24.30 2.87 16.64
CA GLU A 574 24.90 4.20 16.74
C GLU A 574 24.67 5.04 15.48
N LYS A 575 24.96 4.47 14.31
CA LYS A 575 24.80 5.16 13.02
C LYS A 575 23.34 5.45 12.67
N LEU A 576 22.40 4.66 13.16
CA LEU A 576 20.96 4.94 13.06
C LEU A 576 20.45 5.89 14.15
N GLY A 577 21.27 6.24 15.15
CA GLY A 577 20.85 7.07 16.28
C GLY A 577 19.96 6.34 17.29
N VAL A 578 19.98 5.01 17.34
CA VAL A 578 19.16 4.19 18.23
C VAL A 578 19.89 3.98 19.55
N VAL A 579 19.20 4.30 20.65
CA VAL A 579 19.65 4.02 22.02
C VAL A 579 18.85 2.85 22.58
N LEU A 580 19.53 1.81 23.05
CA LEU A 580 18.87 0.65 23.67
C LEU A 580 18.25 1.02 25.02
N SER A 581 17.00 0.58 25.23
CA SER A 581 16.21 0.84 26.42
C SER A 581 16.47 -0.12 27.60
#